data_d82006d952c64740e5fa49c4d65e15e3
#
_entry.id   d82006d952c64740e5fa49c4d65e15e3
#
_cell.length_a   1.000
_cell.length_b   1.000
_cell.length_c   1.000
_cell.angle_alpha   90.00
_cell.angle_beta   90.00
_cell.angle_gamma   90.00
#
_symmetry.space_group_name_H-M   'P 1'
#
loop_
_entity.id
_entity.type
_entity.pdbx_description
1 polymer ?
#
loop_
_entity_poly.entity_id
_entity_poly.type
_entity_poly.pdbx_seq_one_letter_code
_entity_poly.pdbx_strand_id
1 'polypeptide(L)'
;IVNTVAEGYQVLEQKWSGENAQSSVQFLQDLVQKQENKLRDIEKELTYYKKQERMYNLDGNAIAITGQIGSIEGEIYNSISEINIRQEKYNHLKSKLSNDEKNLADQLMNNINIQVISLRNEISQLEAQLIQNIAQYGENHGAVKDLKSKMVGLKNQLNTKVTELTKQGIIVQDPLQARQDIVMELIALDSEIMGIKLKKNESEKLLMIFESKLDSLPPKQLEFSRLQRNSMVLNQNYSLLRQKLEVGQINVASQVGKVQIVDYAR
;
A
#
# COMPACT_ATOMS: atom_id res chain seq x y z
N ILE A 1 -4.25 44.00 -4.84
CA ILE A 1 -3.20 43.18 -4.13
C ILE A 1 -3.82 41.90 -3.61
N VAL A 2 -4.89 41.96 -2.78
CA VAL A 2 -5.50 40.75 -2.16
C VAL A 2 -5.98 39.76 -3.24
N ASN A 3 -6.68 40.22 -4.25
CA ASN A 3 -7.19 39.36 -5.33
C ASN A 3 -6.06 38.73 -6.15
N THR A 4 -4.97 39.44 -6.42
CA THR A 4 -3.79 38.94 -7.14
C THR A 4 -3.07 37.85 -6.33
N VAL A 5 -3.02 37.97 -4.99
CA VAL A 5 -2.47 36.97 -4.10
C VAL A 5 -3.36 35.73 -4.08
N ALA A 6 -4.69 35.89 -4.01
CA ALA A 6 -5.64 34.77 -4.03
C ALA A 6 -5.58 33.99 -5.36
N GLU A 7 -5.52 34.70 -6.49
CA GLU A 7 -5.33 34.08 -7.81
C GLU A 7 -4.00 33.38 -7.93
N GLY A 8 -2.91 33.99 -7.46
CA GLY A 8 -1.57 33.37 -7.42
C GLY A 8 -1.53 32.10 -6.58
N TYR A 9 -2.21 32.08 -5.43
CA TYR A 9 -2.31 30.91 -4.58
C TYR A 9 -3.13 29.78 -5.24
N GLN A 10 -4.25 30.12 -5.87
CA GLN A 10 -5.05 29.14 -6.61
C GLN A 10 -4.27 28.49 -7.75
N VAL A 11 -3.53 29.28 -8.54
CA VAL A 11 -2.68 28.76 -9.63
C VAL A 11 -1.56 27.88 -9.08
N LEU A 12 -0.94 28.27 -7.98
CA LEU A 12 0.14 27.54 -7.36
C LEU A 12 -0.34 26.19 -6.79
N GLU A 13 -1.51 26.17 -6.15
CA GLU A 13 -2.14 24.96 -5.62
C GLU A 13 -2.52 23.99 -6.75
N GLN A 14 -3.12 24.47 -7.83
CA GLN A 14 -3.44 23.68 -9.01
C GLN A 14 -2.18 23.05 -9.61
N LYS A 15 -1.10 23.82 -9.75
CA LYS A 15 0.17 23.32 -10.27
C LYS A 15 0.77 22.24 -9.37
N TRP A 16 0.76 22.43 -8.06
CA TRP A 16 1.32 21.44 -7.11
C TRP A 16 0.52 20.15 -7.07
N SER A 17 -0.80 20.26 -7.08
CA SER A 17 -1.66 19.06 -7.15
C SER A 17 -1.44 18.30 -8.46
N GLY A 18 -1.26 19.02 -9.57
CA GLY A 18 -0.99 18.47 -10.89
C GLY A 18 0.32 17.71 -11.00
N GLU A 19 1.40 18.31 -10.55
CA GLU A 19 2.73 17.70 -10.62
C GLU A 19 2.81 16.39 -9.80
N ASN A 20 2.15 16.34 -8.62
CA ASN A 20 2.10 15.14 -7.80
C ASN A 20 1.33 13.99 -8.47
N ALA A 21 0.18 14.31 -9.05
CA ALA A 21 -0.63 13.31 -9.75
C ALA A 21 0.06 12.79 -11.00
N GLN A 22 0.72 13.67 -11.76
CA GLN A 22 1.42 13.31 -12.99
C GLN A 22 2.65 12.42 -12.72
N SER A 23 3.44 12.71 -11.68
CA SER A 23 4.56 11.85 -11.27
C SER A 23 4.10 10.45 -10.85
N SER A 24 2.98 10.37 -10.12
CA SER A 24 2.39 9.08 -9.73
C SER A 24 1.89 8.28 -10.94
N VAL A 25 1.29 8.93 -11.93
CA VAL A 25 0.84 8.30 -13.18
C VAL A 25 2.03 7.75 -13.97
N GLN A 26 3.09 8.52 -14.11
CA GLN A 26 4.30 8.08 -14.82
C GLN A 26 4.95 6.86 -14.14
N PHE A 27 5.07 6.90 -12.81
CA PHE A 27 5.55 5.76 -12.03
C PHE A 27 4.68 4.50 -12.22
N LEU A 28 3.35 4.66 -12.21
CA LEU A 28 2.43 3.55 -12.45
C LEU A 28 2.53 3.00 -13.87
N GLN A 29 2.76 3.85 -14.89
CA GLN A 29 2.99 3.40 -16.28
C GLN A 29 4.22 2.50 -16.37
N ASP A 30 5.33 2.90 -15.75
CA ASP A 30 6.56 2.10 -15.72
C ASP A 30 6.35 0.76 -15.01
N LEU A 31 5.60 0.75 -13.91
CA LEU A 31 5.26 -0.49 -13.20
C LEU A 31 4.38 -1.42 -14.04
N VAL A 32 3.36 -0.90 -14.70
CA VAL A 32 2.48 -1.66 -15.60
C VAL A 32 3.29 -2.31 -16.71
N GLN A 33 4.17 -1.56 -17.35
CA GLN A 33 5.01 -2.08 -18.45
C GLN A 33 5.96 -3.19 -17.97
N LYS A 34 6.59 -3.01 -16.81
CA LYS A 34 7.46 -4.03 -16.21
C LYS A 34 6.68 -5.29 -15.87
N GLN A 35 5.47 -5.14 -15.35
CA GLN A 35 4.63 -6.26 -14.96
C GLN A 35 4.11 -7.03 -16.18
N GLU A 36 3.71 -6.33 -17.25
CA GLU A 36 3.29 -6.94 -18.53
C GLU A 36 4.40 -7.82 -19.12
N ASN A 37 5.63 -7.34 -19.12
CA ASN A 37 6.76 -8.11 -19.63
C ASN A 37 6.97 -9.39 -18.81
N LYS A 38 6.95 -9.31 -17.48
CA LYS A 38 7.06 -10.50 -16.61
C LYS A 38 5.94 -11.50 -16.81
N LEU A 39 4.70 -11.01 -16.96
CA LEU A 39 3.54 -11.86 -17.22
C LEU A 39 3.71 -12.62 -18.53
N ARG A 40 4.11 -11.95 -19.58
CA ARG A 40 4.36 -12.57 -20.89
C ARG A 40 5.45 -13.66 -20.83
N ASP A 41 6.49 -13.46 -20.06
CA ASP A 41 7.58 -14.42 -19.93
C ASP A 41 7.14 -15.67 -19.18
N ILE A 42 6.46 -15.52 -18.04
CA ILE A 42 5.96 -16.67 -17.26
C ILE A 42 4.87 -17.46 -18.00
N GLU A 43 4.02 -16.80 -18.80
CA GLU A 43 3.02 -17.48 -19.66
C GLU A 43 3.67 -18.35 -20.74
N LYS A 44 4.78 -17.91 -21.32
CA LYS A 44 5.58 -18.72 -22.25
C LYS A 44 6.17 -19.93 -21.55
N GLU A 45 6.76 -19.74 -20.36
CA GLU A 45 7.36 -20.81 -19.56
C GLU A 45 6.31 -21.85 -19.15
N LEU A 46 5.17 -21.39 -18.63
CA LEU A 46 4.04 -22.27 -18.28
C LEU A 46 3.53 -23.08 -19.51
N THR A 47 3.42 -22.41 -20.66
CA THR A 47 2.98 -23.06 -21.89
C THR A 47 3.99 -24.11 -22.36
N TYR A 48 5.27 -23.81 -22.26
CA TYR A 48 6.35 -24.76 -22.58
C TYR A 48 6.30 -25.96 -21.65
N TYR A 49 6.20 -25.75 -20.33
CA TYR A 49 6.13 -26.81 -19.33
C TYR A 49 4.92 -27.74 -19.54
N LYS A 50 3.73 -27.16 -19.80
CA LYS A 50 2.51 -27.94 -20.13
C LYS A 50 2.72 -28.88 -21.30
N LYS A 51 3.39 -28.40 -22.36
CA LYS A 51 3.66 -29.22 -23.56
C LYS A 51 4.70 -30.32 -23.30
N GLN A 52 5.77 -29.98 -22.59
CA GLN A 52 6.87 -30.90 -22.34
C GLN A 52 6.48 -32.03 -21.39
N GLU A 53 5.83 -31.72 -20.26
CA GLU A 53 5.47 -32.68 -19.23
C GLU A 53 4.08 -33.33 -19.46
N ARG A 54 3.36 -32.93 -20.50
CA ARG A 54 1.96 -33.32 -20.76
C ARG A 54 1.04 -33.16 -19.55
N MET A 55 1.31 -32.12 -18.74
CA MET A 55 0.59 -31.82 -17.52
C MET A 55 -0.36 -30.64 -17.76
N TYR A 56 -1.66 -30.91 -17.74
CA TYR A 56 -2.67 -29.89 -18.04
C TYR A 56 -3.51 -29.50 -16.83
N ASN A 57 -3.57 -30.36 -15.80
CA ASN A 57 -4.38 -30.13 -14.60
C ASN A 57 -3.60 -30.51 -13.34
N LEU A 58 -3.86 -29.76 -12.26
CA LEU A 58 -3.46 -30.11 -10.88
C LEU A 58 -4.54 -30.95 -10.21
N ASP A 59 -4.19 -31.71 -9.17
CA ASP A 59 -5.18 -32.29 -8.28
C ASP A 59 -5.88 -31.20 -7.42
N GLY A 60 -7.02 -31.55 -6.81
CA GLY A 60 -7.83 -30.57 -6.08
C GLY A 60 -7.10 -29.93 -4.89
N ASN A 61 -6.22 -30.64 -4.22
CA ASN A 61 -5.43 -30.13 -3.10
C ASN A 61 -4.35 -29.15 -3.59
N ALA A 62 -3.64 -29.49 -4.67
CA ALA A 62 -2.66 -28.61 -5.30
C ALA A 62 -3.32 -27.32 -5.83
N ILE A 63 -4.53 -27.40 -6.40
CA ILE A 63 -5.30 -26.21 -6.85
C ILE A 63 -5.60 -25.32 -5.65
N ALA A 64 -6.10 -25.87 -4.55
CA ALA A 64 -6.48 -25.11 -3.37
C ALA A 64 -5.26 -24.39 -2.74
N ILE A 65 -4.14 -25.12 -2.52
CA ILE A 65 -2.91 -24.55 -1.98
C ILE A 65 -2.36 -23.46 -2.92
N THR A 66 -2.30 -23.74 -4.22
CA THR A 66 -1.80 -22.77 -5.22
C THR A 66 -2.67 -21.51 -5.27
N GLY A 67 -3.99 -21.66 -5.18
CA GLY A 67 -4.93 -20.54 -5.13
C GLY A 67 -4.74 -19.67 -3.89
N GLN A 68 -4.57 -20.29 -2.70
CA GLN A 68 -4.30 -19.55 -1.45
C GLN A 68 -2.98 -18.78 -1.51
N ILE A 69 -1.91 -19.44 -1.95
CA ILE A 69 -0.61 -18.80 -2.11
C ILE A 69 -0.72 -17.62 -3.09
N GLY A 70 -1.36 -17.83 -4.25
CA GLY A 70 -1.54 -16.78 -5.23
C GLY A 70 -2.29 -15.56 -4.70
N SER A 71 -3.32 -15.77 -3.90
CA SER A 71 -4.06 -14.68 -3.24
C SER A 71 -3.18 -13.90 -2.26
N ILE A 72 -2.40 -14.61 -1.41
CA ILE A 72 -1.49 -13.99 -0.44
C ILE A 72 -0.37 -13.21 -1.13
N GLU A 73 0.23 -13.76 -2.17
CA GLU A 73 1.25 -13.06 -2.96
C GLU A 73 0.68 -11.82 -3.66
N GLY A 74 -0.56 -11.89 -4.16
CA GLY A 74 -1.28 -10.75 -4.68
C GLY A 74 -1.45 -9.63 -3.64
N GLU A 75 -1.79 -9.98 -2.40
CA GLU A 75 -1.87 -9.01 -1.29
C GLU A 75 -0.51 -8.40 -0.95
N ILE A 76 0.56 -9.21 -0.90
CA ILE A 76 1.93 -8.73 -0.66
C ILE A 76 2.33 -7.74 -1.75
N TYR A 77 2.11 -8.10 -3.01
CA TYR A 77 2.45 -7.24 -4.13
C TYR A 77 1.65 -5.93 -4.13
N ASN A 78 0.36 -6.00 -3.83
CA ASN A 78 -0.46 -4.80 -3.65
C ASN A 78 0.10 -3.90 -2.55
N SER A 79 0.45 -4.49 -1.40
CA SER A 79 1.07 -3.76 -0.28
C SER A 79 2.38 -3.09 -0.68
N ILE A 80 3.25 -3.79 -1.42
CA ILE A 80 4.51 -3.21 -1.94
C ILE A 80 4.22 -2.04 -2.89
N SER A 81 3.28 -2.22 -3.82
CA SER A 81 2.88 -1.16 -4.76
C SER A 81 2.35 0.08 -4.03
N GLU A 82 1.51 -0.14 -3.01
CA GLU A 82 0.96 0.95 -2.21
C GLU A 82 2.02 1.67 -1.38
N ILE A 83 2.97 0.93 -0.78
CA ILE A 83 4.11 1.52 -0.08
C ILE A 83 4.92 2.40 -1.04
N ASN A 84 5.25 1.90 -2.23
CA ASN A 84 6.05 2.64 -3.20
C ASN A 84 5.36 3.92 -3.65
N ILE A 85 4.06 3.87 -3.98
CA ILE A 85 3.28 5.05 -4.40
C ILE A 85 3.25 6.10 -3.27
N ARG A 86 3.02 5.67 -2.02
CA ARG A 86 3.00 6.58 -0.88
C ARG A 86 4.39 7.12 -0.54
N GLN A 87 5.42 6.30 -0.71
CA GLN A 87 6.80 6.72 -0.48
C GLN A 87 7.24 7.77 -1.52
N GLU A 88 6.87 7.62 -2.78
CA GLU A 88 7.12 8.64 -3.80
C GLU A 88 6.40 9.96 -3.47
N LYS A 89 5.14 9.88 -3.07
CA LYS A 89 4.40 11.06 -2.62
C LYS A 89 5.05 11.72 -1.39
N TYR A 90 5.47 10.91 -0.41
CA TYR A 90 6.19 11.36 0.77
C TYR A 90 7.50 12.08 0.39
N ASN A 91 8.32 11.47 -0.46
CA ASN A 91 9.59 12.05 -0.90
C ASN A 91 9.37 13.38 -1.64
N HIS A 92 8.37 13.42 -2.51
CA HIS A 92 8.01 14.64 -3.23
C HIS A 92 7.56 15.77 -2.28
N LEU A 93 6.68 15.49 -1.32
CA LEU A 93 6.26 16.49 -0.33
C LEU A 93 7.43 16.93 0.56
N LYS A 94 8.26 15.98 1.01
CA LYS A 94 9.45 16.28 1.83
C LYS A 94 10.46 17.16 1.08
N SER A 95 10.57 17.03 -0.24
CA SER A 95 11.46 17.86 -1.06
C SER A 95 11.02 19.33 -1.11
N LYS A 96 9.75 19.65 -0.88
CA LYS A 96 9.19 21.00 -0.85
C LYS A 96 9.45 21.76 0.46
N LEU A 97 9.88 21.04 1.51
CA LEU A 97 10.18 21.62 2.82
C LEU A 97 11.62 22.13 2.89
N SER A 98 11.84 23.21 3.63
CA SER A 98 13.17 23.66 4.06
C SER A 98 13.83 22.63 5.00
N ASN A 99 15.12 22.78 5.27
CA ASN A 99 15.82 21.87 6.18
C ASN A 99 15.27 21.92 7.61
N ASP A 100 14.92 23.09 8.10
CA ASP A 100 14.35 23.26 9.44
C ASP A 100 12.97 22.62 9.56
N GLU A 101 12.13 22.78 8.54
CA GLU A 101 10.81 22.14 8.47
C GLU A 101 10.89 20.61 8.36
N LYS A 102 11.88 20.07 7.63
CA LYS A 102 12.17 18.63 7.59
C LYS A 102 12.55 18.09 8.96
N ASN A 103 13.44 18.80 9.67
CA ASN A 103 13.84 18.42 11.02
C ASN A 103 12.66 18.44 11.99
N LEU A 104 11.80 19.44 11.90
CA LEU A 104 10.58 19.52 12.71
C LEU A 104 9.62 18.37 12.40
N ALA A 105 9.37 18.07 11.13
CA ALA A 105 8.54 16.95 10.72
C ALA A 105 9.08 15.61 11.23
N ASP A 106 10.40 15.37 11.12
CA ASP A 106 11.07 14.16 11.60
C ASP A 106 10.97 14.04 13.13
N GLN A 107 11.11 15.13 13.89
CA GLN A 107 10.93 15.15 15.35
C GLN A 107 9.48 14.83 15.75
N LEU A 108 8.51 15.41 15.08
CA LEU A 108 7.08 15.14 15.34
C LEU A 108 6.73 13.68 15.03
N MET A 109 7.20 13.13 13.90
CA MET A 109 7.02 11.72 13.57
C MET A 109 7.64 10.80 14.61
N ASN A 110 8.86 11.09 15.07
CA ASN A 110 9.51 10.30 16.11
C ASN A 110 8.73 10.33 17.43
N ASN A 111 8.25 11.50 17.85
CA ASN A 111 7.43 11.63 19.06
C ASN A 111 6.11 10.87 18.97
N ILE A 112 5.44 10.94 17.82
CA ILE A 112 4.21 10.18 17.55
C ILE A 112 4.52 8.69 17.59
N ASN A 113 5.59 8.24 16.93
CA ASN A 113 6.01 6.84 16.89
C ASN A 113 6.27 6.27 18.29
N ILE A 114 6.93 7.02 19.17
CA ILE A 114 7.16 6.62 20.57
C ILE A 114 5.84 6.44 21.32
N GLN A 115 4.89 7.37 21.18
CA GLN A 115 3.62 7.32 21.88
C GLN A 115 2.68 6.21 21.42
N VAL A 116 2.81 5.74 20.19
CA VAL A 116 1.97 4.65 19.63
C VAL A 116 2.66 3.29 19.63
N ILE A 117 3.88 3.18 20.12
CA ILE A 117 4.67 1.93 20.08
C ILE A 117 3.98 0.78 20.81
N SER A 118 3.30 1.05 21.92
CA SER A 118 2.55 0.04 22.68
C SER A 118 1.38 -0.54 21.86
N LEU A 119 0.62 0.31 21.19
CA LEU A 119 -0.47 -0.14 20.29
C LEU A 119 0.06 -0.94 19.12
N ARG A 120 1.18 -0.54 18.53
CA ARG A 120 1.84 -1.28 17.46
C ARG A 120 2.32 -2.67 17.91
N ASN A 121 2.90 -2.75 19.10
CA ASN A 121 3.33 -4.03 19.69
C ASN A 121 2.15 -4.96 19.96
N GLU A 122 1.03 -4.42 20.47
CA GLU A 122 -0.18 -5.20 20.69
C GLU A 122 -0.79 -5.71 19.38
N ILE A 123 -0.84 -4.87 18.34
CA ILE A 123 -1.25 -5.30 16.99
C ILE A 123 -0.36 -6.43 16.49
N SER A 124 0.98 -6.29 16.61
CA SER A 124 1.92 -7.33 16.18
C SER A 124 1.76 -8.65 16.93
N GLN A 125 1.45 -8.62 18.24
CA GLN A 125 1.15 -9.82 19.02
C GLN A 125 -0.16 -10.50 18.56
N LEU A 126 -1.21 -9.72 18.29
CA LEU A 126 -2.46 -10.27 17.76
C LEU A 126 -2.30 -10.82 16.34
N GLU A 127 -1.44 -10.22 15.52
CA GLU A 127 -1.08 -10.72 14.20
C GLU A 127 -0.42 -12.10 14.29
N ALA A 128 0.53 -12.28 15.22
CA ALA A 128 1.16 -13.57 15.45
C ALA A 128 0.15 -14.65 15.91
N GLN A 129 -0.77 -14.28 16.82
CA GLN A 129 -1.84 -15.17 17.26
C GLN A 129 -2.83 -15.52 16.13
N LEU A 130 -3.15 -14.54 15.30
CA LEU A 130 -4.03 -14.73 14.14
C LEU A 130 -3.44 -15.76 13.16
N ILE A 131 -2.15 -15.61 12.82
CA ILE A 131 -1.43 -16.53 11.94
C ILE A 131 -1.45 -17.95 12.52
N GLN A 132 -1.16 -18.09 13.81
CA GLN A 132 -1.18 -19.39 14.49
C GLN A 132 -2.58 -20.02 14.46
N ASN A 133 -3.63 -19.25 14.72
CA ASN A 133 -5.00 -19.76 14.70
C ASN A 133 -5.50 -20.08 13.29
N ILE A 134 -5.10 -19.33 12.27
CA ILE A 134 -5.40 -19.66 10.87
C ILE A 134 -4.74 -20.99 10.50
N ALA A 135 -3.47 -21.19 10.90
CA ALA A 135 -2.76 -22.44 10.61
C ALA A 135 -3.41 -23.66 11.31
N GLN A 136 -3.95 -23.47 12.51
CA GLN A 136 -4.53 -24.53 13.34
C GLN A 136 -6.00 -24.83 13.02
N TYR A 137 -6.82 -23.80 12.80
CA TYR A 137 -8.28 -23.93 12.72
C TYR A 137 -8.86 -23.52 11.36
N GLY A 138 -8.06 -22.87 10.49
CA GLY A 138 -8.52 -22.31 9.23
C GLY A 138 -9.16 -20.93 9.36
N GLU A 139 -9.27 -20.22 8.24
CA GLU A 139 -9.71 -18.80 8.20
C GLU A 139 -11.13 -18.54 8.69
N ASN A 140 -12.03 -19.52 8.55
CA ASN A 140 -13.44 -19.37 8.86
C ASN A 140 -13.80 -19.67 10.32
N HIS A 141 -12.83 -20.09 11.14
CA HIS A 141 -13.07 -20.42 12.54
C HIS A 141 -13.45 -19.18 13.37
N GLY A 142 -14.32 -19.33 14.37
CA GLY A 142 -14.79 -18.25 15.23
C GLY A 142 -13.65 -17.45 15.88
N ALA A 143 -12.67 -18.16 16.47
CA ALA A 143 -11.51 -17.52 17.10
C ALA A 143 -10.69 -16.65 16.11
N VAL A 144 -10.61 -17.04 14.84
CA VAL A 144 -9.93 -16.23 13.80
C VAL A 144 -10.73 -14.96 13.50
N LYS A 145 -12.06 -15.06 13.42
CA LYS A 145 -12.96 -13.91 13.22
C LYS A 145 -12.87 -12.92 14.38
N ASP A 146 -12.84 -13.43 15.61
CA ASP A 146 -12.73 -12.60 16.83
C ASP A 146 -11.39 -11.84 16.88
N LEU A 147 -10.28 -12.52 16.55
CA LEU A 147 -8.96 -11.87 16.47
C LEU A 147 -8.91 -10.83 15.34
N LYS A 148 -9.49 -11.10 14.16
CA LYS A 148 -9.60 -10.13 13.07
C LYS A 148 -10.37 -8.89 13.53
N SER A 149 -11.48 -9.06 14.25
CA SER A 149 -12.28 -7.95 14.76
C SER A 149 -11.54 -7.12 15.80
N LYS A 150 -10.83 -7.75 16.73
CA LYS A 150 -9.98 -7.06 17.72
C LYS A 150 -8.87 -6.26 17.05
N MET A 151 -8.23 -6.85 16.04
CA MET A 151 -7.16 -6.21 15.29
C MET A 151 -7.66 -4.97 14.53
N VAL A 152 -8.85 -5.02 13.92
CA VAL A 152 -9.49 -3.85 13.29
C VAL A 152 -9.74 -2.76 14.33
N GLY A 153 -10.22 -3.10 15.51
CA GLY A 153 -10.44 -2.16 16.62
C GLY A 153 -9.15 -1.45 17.03
N LEU A 154 -8.06 -2.19 17.23
CA LEU A 154 -6.76 -1.59 17.58
C LEU A 154 -6.16 -0.74 16.45
N LYS A 155 -6.30 -1.16 15.18
CA LYS A 155 -5.87 -0.36 14.02
C LYS A 155 -6.62 0.97 13.95
N ASN A 156 -7.92 0.97 14.27
CA ASN A 156 -8.71 2.20 14.34
C ASN A 156 -8.26 3.09 15.51
N GLN A 157 -7.99 2.51 16.70
CA GLN A 157 -7.45 3.26 17.83
C GLN A 157 -6.08 3.87 17.51
N LEU A 158 -5.20 3.12 16.84
CA LEU A 158 -3.90 3.62 16.40
C LEU A 158 -4.06 4.83 15.46
N ASN A 159 -4.94 4.72 14.46
CA ASN A 159 -5.21 5.82 13.52
C ASN A 159 -5.79 7.06 14.22
N THR A 160 -6.73 6.87 15.16
CA THR A 160 -7.29 7.96 15.95
C THR A 160 -6.19 8.62 16.78
N LYS A 161 -5.36 7.83 17.46
CA LYS A 161 -4.27 8.35 18.30
C LYS A 161 -3.22 9.11 17.49
N VAL A 162 -2.82 8.58 16.34
CA VAL A 162 -1.92 9.29 15.40
C VAL A 162 -2.53 10.62 14.96
N THR A 163 -3.81 10.63 14.61
CA THR A 163 -4.51 11.86 14.19
C THR A 163 -4.57 12.91 15.31
N GLU A 164 -4.85 12.48 16.55
CA GLU A 164 -4.85 13.37 17.73
C GLU A 164 -3.47 13.97 17.99
N LEU A 165 -2.42 13.11 18.01
CA LEU A 165 -1.05 13.55 18.25
C LEU A 165 -0.54 14.48 17.16
N THR A 166 -0.91 14.22 15.91
CA THR A 166 -0.61 15.09 14.79
C THR A 166 -1.24 16.47 14.97
N LYS A 167 -2.51 16.54 15.36
CA LYS A 167 -3.19 17.81 15.64
C LYS A 167 -2.56 18.56 16.82
N GLN A 168 -2.16 17.87 17.89
CA GLN A 168 -1.53 18.49 19.07
C GLN A 168 -0.10 18.98 18.78
N GLY A 169 0.67 18.27 17.95
CA GLY A 169 2.07 18.61 17.67
C GLY A 169 2.25 19.81 16.73
N ILE A 170 1.20 20.24 16.04
CA ILE A 170 1.25 21.28 15.02
C ILE A 170 0.79 22.66 15.54
N ILE A 171 0.52 22.81 16.85
CA ILE A 171 0.32 24.13 17.47
C ILE A 171 1.69 24.84 17.55
N VAL A 172 2.29 25.10 16.41
CA VAL A 172 3.47 25.96 16.30
C VAL A 172 3.02 27.26 15.62
N GLN A 173 3.28 28.35 16.29
CA GLN A 173 3.03 29.71 15.86
C GLN A 173 3.81 30.07 14.60
N ASP A 174 3.37 29.62 13.42
CA ASP A 174 3.96 30.09 12.18
C ASP A 174 2.92 30.27 11.07
N PRO A 175 2.99 31.39 10.30
CA PRO A 175 1.88 31.98 9.58
C PRO A 175 1.55 31.35 8.22
N LEU A 176 2.16 30.23 7.81
CA LEU A 176 1.89 29.62 6.51
C LEU A 176 1.14 28.29 6.65
N GLN A 177 -0.18 28.39 6.73
CA GLN A 177 -1.11 27.26 6.81
C GLN A 177 -0.83 26.15 5.77
N ALA A 178 -0.39 26.51 4.57
CA ALA A 178 -0.01 25.56 3.53
C ALA A 178 1.20 24.66 3.88
N ARG A 179 2.12 25.14 4.71
CA ARG A 179 3.29 24.36 5.17
C ARG A 179 2.93 23.42 6.30
N GLN A 180 2.02 23.82 7.18
CA GLN A 180 1.46 22.94 8.20
C GLN A 180 0.71 21.77 7.54
N ASP A 181 -0.06 22.02 6.50
CA ASP A 181 -0.76 20.99 5.75
C ASP A 181 0.20 19.96 5.13
N ILE A 182 1.35 20.41 4.59
CA ILE A 182 2.37 19.49 4.05
C ILE A 182 2.97 18.60 5.16
N VAL A 183 3.30 19.18 6.32
CA VAL A 183 3.83 18.41 7.45
C VAL A 183 2.79 17.41 7.96
N MET A 184 1.52 17.80 8.06
CA MET A 184 0.43 16.89 8.44
C MET A 184 0.27 15.75 7.44
N GLU A 185 0.33 16.03 6.16
CA GLU A 185 0.23 15.03 5.11
C GLU A 185 1.43 14.07 5.13
N LEU A 186 2.64 14.54 5.42
CA LEU A 186 3.83 13.69 5.60
C LEU A 186 3.65 12.72 6.78
N ILE A 187 3.15 13.20 7.92
CA ILE A 187 2.91 12.36 9.10
C ILE A 187 1.83 11.32 8.82
N ALA A 188 0.76 11.71 8.13
CA ALA A 188 -0.30 10.80 7.72
C ALA A 188 0.24 9.71 6.77
N LEU A 189 1.02 10.08 5.75
CA LEU A 189 1.65 9.15 4.82
C LEU A 189 2.61 8.18 5.51
N ASP A 190 3.45 8.65 6.45
CA ASP A 190 4.35 7.79 7.22
C ASP A 190 3.56 6.74 8.02
N SER A 191 2.48 7.17 8.66
CA SER A 191 1.59 6.28 9.42
C SER A 191 0.90 5.24 8.53
N GLU A 192 0.41 5.64 7.34
CA GLU A 192 -0.19 4.73 6.36
C GLU A 192 0.83 3.72 5.85
N ILE A 193 2.04 4.17 5.47
CA ILE A 193 3.14 3.30 5.03
C ILE A 193 3.47 2.26 6.10
N MET A 194 3.53 2.68 7.37
CA MET A 194 3.78 1.76 8.48
C MET A 194 2.67 0.72 8.63
N GLY A 195 1.41 1.12 8.54
CA GLY A 195 0.27 0.20 8.59
C GLY A 195 0.28 -0.83 7.46
N ILE A 196 0.63 -0.40 6.24
CA ILE A 196 0.74 -1.30 5.08
C ILE A 196 1.94 -2.24 5.24
N LYS A 197 3.07 -1.78 5.79
CA LYS A 197 4.22 -2.64 6.09
C LYS A 197 3.87 -3.75 7.10
N LEU A 198 3.10 -3.43 8.13
CA LEU A 198 2.61 -4.44 9.09
C LEU A 198 1.75 -5.49 8.39
N LYS A 199 0.76 -5.06 7.57
CA LYS A 199 -0.07 -5.98 6.79
C LYS A 199 0.76 -6.87 5.86
N LYS A 200 1.74 -6.29 5.16
CA LYS A 200 2.67 -7.03 4.30
C LYS A 200 3.42 -8.13 5.06
N ASN A 201 3.98 -7.79 6.22
CA ASN A 201 4.71 -8.76 7.05
C ASN A 201 3.82 -9.91 7.54
N GLU A 202 2.54 -9.63 7.86
CA GLU A 202 1.55 -10.66 8.21
C GLU A 202 1.32 -11.61 7.02
N SER A 203 1.09 -11.06 5.84
CA SER A 203 0.90 -11.86 4.63
C SER A 203 2.14 -12.69 4.28
N GLU A 204 3.36 -12.16 4.47
CA GLU A 204 4.61 -12.91 4.26
C GLU A 204 4.74 -14.14 5.20
N LYS A 205 4.38 -13.98 6.48
CA LYS A 205 4.38 -15.12 7.42
C LYS A 205 3.35 -16.17 7.03
N LEU A 206 2.16 -15.74 6.60
CA LEU A 206 1.12 -16.65 6.13
C LEU A 206 1.56 -17.39 4.86
N LEU A 207 2.25 -16.70 3.95
CA LEU A 207 2.83 -17.28 2.75
C LEU A 207 3.76 -18.45 3.09
N MET A 208 4.68 -18.28 4.04
CA MET A 208 5.62 -19.36 4.46
C MET A 208 4.88 -20.62 4.91
N ILE A 209 3.74 -20.49 5.60
CA ILE A 209 2.93 -21.64 6.04
C ILE A 209 2.36 -22.39 4.85
N PHE A 210 1.84 -21.68 3.86
CA PHE A 210 1.26 -22.32 2.67
C PHE A 210 2.32 -22.88 1.73
N GLU A 211 3.49 -22.24 1.63
CA GLU A 211 4.63 -22.77 0.87
C GLU A 211 5.13 -24.09 1.42
N SER A 212 5.21 -24.26 2.75
CA SER A 212 5.58 -25.54 3.36
C SER A 212 4.58 -26.66 3.02
N LYS A 213 3.29 -26.34 2.84
CA LYS A 213 2.29 -27.29 2.36
C LYS A 213 2.46 -27.61 0.87
N LEU A 214 2.85 -26.62 0.07
CA LEU A 214 3.11 -26.81 -1.36
C LEU A 214 4.31 -27.74 -1.58
N ASP A 215 5.38 -27.61 -0.80
CA ASP A 215 6.59 -28.43 -0.89
C ASP A 215 6.34 -29.92 -0.63
N SER A 216 5.20 -30.27 -0.04
CA SER A 216 4.78 -31.66 0.12
C SER A 216 4.24 -32.33 -1.16
N LEU A 217 4.05 -31.58 -2.25
CA LEU A 217 3.53 -32.10 -3.52
C LEU A 217 4.61 -32.89 -4.31
N PRO A 218 4.19 -33.83 -5.19
CA PRO A 218 5.11 -34.47 -6.11
C PRO A 218 5.87 -33.45 -6.98
N PRO A 219 7.15 -33.68 -7.32
CA PRO A 219 8.00 -32.66 -7.97
C PRO A 219 7.41 -32.03 -9.23
N LYS A 220 6.77 -32.83 -10.10
CA LYS A 220 6.14 -32.30 -11.32
C LYS A 220 4.91 -31.43 -11.03
N GLN A 221 4.12 -31.84 -10.05
CA GLN A 221 2.96 -31.03 -9.62
C GLN A 221 3.42 -29.76 -8.91
N LEU A 222 4.48 -29.84 -8.12
CA LEU A 222 5.09 -28.70 -7.44
C LEU A 222 5.54 -27.64 -8.45
N GLU A 223 6.30 -28.03 -9.47
CA GLU A 223 6.80 -27.09 -10.49
C GLU A 223 5.67 -26.47 -11.32
N PHE A 224 4.70 -27.29 -11.73
CA PHE A 224 3.52 -26.79 -12.44
C PHE A 224 2.71 -25.83 -11.57
N SER A 225 2.53 -26.14 -10.28
CA SER A 225 1.84 -25.28 -9.33
C SER A 225 2.55 -23.93 -9.18
N ARG A 226 3.89 -23.93 -9.09
CA ARG A 226 4.70 -22.70 -9.00
C ARG A 226 4.54 -21.82 -10.25
N LEU A 227 4.64 -22.40 -11.42
CA LEU A 227 4.46 -21.67 -12.69
C LEU A 227 3.04 -21.10 -12.84
N GLN A 228 2.03 -21.91 -12.49
CA GLN A 228 0.63 -21.47 -12.56
C GLN A 228 0.34 -20.36 -11.54
N ARG A 229 0.86 -20.49 -10.32
CA ARG A 229 0.78 -19.45 -9.29
C ARG A 229 1.41 -18.16 -9.76
N ASN A 230 2.66 -18.21 -10.25
CA ASN A 230 3.37 -17.04 -10.74
C ASN A 230 2.58 -16.33 -11.85
N SER A 231 2.04 -17.07 -12.80
CA SER A 231 1.18 -16.50 -13.86
C SER A 231 -0.07 -15.83 -13.28
N MET A 232 -0.74 -16.48 -12.31
CA MET A 232 -1.95 -15.93 -11.69
C MET A 232 -1.66 -14.64 -10.90
N VAL A 233 -0.60 -14.63 -10.08
CA VAL A 233 -0.19 -13.46 -9.28
C VAL A 233 0.22 -12.30 -10.17
N LEU A 234 1.04 -12.57 -11.20
CA LEU A 234 1.46 -11.54 -12.15
C LEU A 234 0.28 -10.94 -12.91
N ASN A 235 -0.73 -11.74 -13.27
CA ASN A 235 -1.95 -11.27 -13.93
C ASN A 235 -2.81 -10.40 -12.98
N GLN A 236 -3.01 -10.84 -11.74
CA GLN A 236 -3.72 -10.05 -10.74
C GLN A 236 -3.02 -8.70 -10.49
N ASN A 237 -1.71 -8.72 -10.33
CA ASN A 237 -0.90 -7.53 -10.12
C ASN A 237 -0.95 -6.57 -11.31
N TYR A 238 -0.88 -7.10 -12.54
CA TYR A 238 -1.04 -6.33 -13.77
C TYR A 238 -2.41 -5.65 -13.82
N SER A 239 -3.47 -6.40 -13.54
CA SER A 239 -4.85 -5.88 -13.54
C SER A 239 -5.03 -4.78 -12.49
N LEU A 240 -4.49 -4.98 -11.29
CA LEU A 240 -4.53 -3.99 -10.20
C LEU A 240 -3.77 -2.71 -10.57
N LEU A 241 -2.55 -2.85 -11.11
CA LEU A 241 -1.75 -1.71 -11.52
C LEU A 241 -2.40 -0.92 -12.66
N ARG A 242 -3.01 -1.63 -13.63
CA ARG A 242 -3.80 -0.99 -14.68
C ARG A 242 -4.96 -0.20 -14.13
N GLN A 243 -5.74 -0.78 -13.23
CA GLN A 243 -6.84 -0.07 -12.58
C GLN A 243 -6.35 1.18 -11.83
N LYS A 244 -5.24 1.08 -11.08
CA LYS A 244 -4.64 2.23 -10.38
C LYS A 244 -4.17 3.30 -11.36
N LEU A 245 -3.59 2.90 -12.49
CA LEU A 245 -3.14 3.80 -13.54
C LEU A 245 -4.33 4.55 -14.17
N GLU A 246 -5.41 3.85 -14.49
CA GLU A 246 -6.63 4.45 -15.05
C GLU A 246 -7.23 5.47 -14.09
N VAL A 247 -7.35 5.13 -12.79
CA VAL A 247 -7.80 6.07 -11.74
C VAL A 247 -6.86 7.26 -11.63
N GLY A 248 -5.54 7.03 -11.68
CA GLY A 248 -4.54 8.10 -11.65
C GLY A 248 -4.67 9.04 -12.84
N GLN A 249 -4.87 8.52 -14.05
CA GLN A 249 -5.09 9.30 -15.26
C GLN A 249 -6.38 10.13 -15.20
N ILE A 250 -7.47 9.54 -14.68
CA ILE A 250 -8.74 10.26 -14.46
C ILE A 250 -8.52 11.42 -13.47
N ASN A 251 -7.79 11.19 -12.39
CA ASN A 251 -7.49 12.23 -11.40
C ASN A 251 -6.65 13.36 -11.99
N VAL A 252 -5.67 13.06 -12.85
CA VAL A 252 -4.91 14.09 -13.58
C VAL A 252 -5.81 14.88 -14.55
N ALA A 253 -6.67 14.18 -15.28
CA ALA A 253 -7.56 14.80 -16.25
C ALA A 253 -8.69 15.63 -15.61
N SER A 254 -9.14 15.25 -14.41
CA SER A 254 -10.23 15.90 -13.69
C SER A 254 -9.77 16.96 -12.69
N GLN A 255 -8.50 17.39 -12.73
CA GLN A 255 -7.96 18.37 -11.78
C GLN A 255 -8.68 19.72 -11.83
N VAL A 256 -9.67 19.82 -10.97
CA VAL A 256 -10.20 21.09 -10.49
C VAL A 256 -9.41 21.39 -9.20
N GLY A 257 -8.72 22.54 -9.14
CA GLY A 257 -7.97 22.91 -7.93
C GLY A 257 -8.86 22.86 -6.69
N LYS A 258 -8.31 22.45 -5.56
CA LYS A 258 -9.01 22.37 -4.27
C LYS A 258 -9.41 23.75 -3.74
N VAL A 259 -8.79 24.78 -4.24
CA VAL A 259 -9.03 26.18 -3.84
C VAL A 259 -9.84 26.88 -4.94
N GLN A 260 -11.00 27.39 -4.57
CA GLN A 260 -11.82 28.27 -5.40
C GLN A 260 -11.98 29.63 -4.72
N ILE A 261 -11.79 30.69 -5.48
CA ILE A 261 -12.12 32.03 -5.00
C ILE A 261 -13.64 32.14 -4.94
N VAL A 262 -14.18 32.29 -3.73
CA VAL A 262 -15.63 32.38 -3.49
C VAL A 262 -16.14 33.79 -3.75
N ASP A 263 -15.34 34.83 -3.42
CA ASP A 263 -15.63 36.21 -3.68
C ASP A 263 -14.33 37.02 -3.80
N TYR A 264 -14.36 38.08 -4.60
CA TYR A 264 -13.24 39.02 -4.76
C TYR A 264 -13.32 40.15 -3.75
N ALA A 265 -12.17 40.53 -3.17
CA ALA A 265 -12.09 41.68 -2.30
C ALA A 265 -12.49 42.96 -3.06
N ARG A 266 -13.42 43.68 -2.51
CA ARG A 266 -13.91 44.98 -3.01
C ARG A 266 -13.01 46.13 -2.57
#